data_c5ece8c531967d9786498c5af7261c1b
#
_entry.id   c5ece8c531967d9786498c5af7261c1b
#
_cell.length_a   1.000
_cell.length_b   1.000
_cell.length_c   1.000
_cell.angle_alpha   90.00
_cell.angle_beta   90.00
_cell.angle_gamma   90.00
#
_symmetry.space_group_name_H-M   'P 1'
#
loop_
_entity.id
_entity.type
_entity.pdbx_description
1 polymer ?
#
loop_
_entity_poly.entity_id
_entity_poly.type
_entity_poly.pdbx_seq_one_letter_code
_entity_poly.pdbx_strand_id
1 'polypeptide(L)'
;MKTIGLIGGITPQSTILYYQILNDLAEEHTGTSHSAKCLINSVDFGQIKKLQHEGCWDLLDEIMADAAKNLENAGASLVLITANTMHLTIEAVRKSVSVPVIHIAEATAEKIVEKNLKMVLLLGTKYTMEMDFYKDVLSSFGINSLIPNAEERKEINRVIYEELPKGELKESSRANYVQIIERLKNEEGAEGVILGCTEIPLLIQQKDVSIPVFDTTKIHATKAMYLAMN
;
A
#
# COMPACT_ATOMS: atom_id res chain seq x y z
N MET A 1 -13.10 -17.00 -11.61
CA MET A 1 -12.48 -15.94 -10.76
C MET A 1 -13.10 -15.97 -9.37
N LYS A 2 -12.29 -16.08 -8.33
CA LYS A 2 -12.70 -15.97 -6.91
C LYS A 2 -13.11 -14.54 -6.57
N THR A 3 -13.90 -14.34 -5.52
CA THR A 3 -14.36 -13.02 -5.08
C THR A 3 -13.30 -12.35 -4.20
N ILE A 4 -12.88 -11.14 -4.52
CA ILE A 4 -11.88 -10.36 -3.79
C ILE A 4 -12.59 -9.43 -2.80
N GLY A 5 -12.28 -9.54 -1.52
CA GLY A 5 -12.75 -8.64 -0.47
C GLY A 5 -11.78 -7.46 -0.27
N LEU A 6 -12.31 -6.25 -0.23
CA LEU A 6 -11.54 -5.03 0.01
C LEU A 6 -12.00 -4.38 1.31
N ILE A 7 -11.12 -4.29 2.32
CA ILE A 7 -11.32 -3.39 3.46
C ILE A 7 -10.93 -2.00 2.97
N GLY A 8 -11.94 -1.22 2.64
CA GLY A 8 -11.84 0.09 2.00
C GLY A 8 -12.22 1.25 2.91
N GLY A 9 -12.27 2.46 2.33
CA GLY A 9 -12.60 3.69 3.06
C GLY A 9 -11.38 4.37 3.71
N ILE A 10 -10.18 3.89 3.49
CA ILE A 10 -8.94 4.33 4.17
C ILE A 10 -7.83 4.71 3.16
N THR A 11 -7.92 5.67 2.32
CA THR A 11 -8.99 6.61 2.01
C THR A 11 -10.03 6.05 1.03
N PRO A 12 -11.17 6.75 0.76
CA PRO A 12 -12.07 6.39 -0.34
C PRO A 12 -11.36 6.39 -1.69
N GLN A 13 -10.45 7.33 -1.93
CA GLN A 13 -9.66 7.43 -3.18
C GLN A 13 -8.79 6.20 -3.40
N SER A 14 -8.14 5.72 -2.36
CA SER A 14 -7.36 4.46 -2.41
C SER A 14 -8.25 3.28 -2.81
N THR A 15 -9.43 3.18 -2.22
CA THR A 15 -10.39 2.10 -2.52
C THR A 15 -10.86 2.12 -3.96
N ILE A 16 -11.16 3.31 -4.50
CA ILE A 16 -11.52 3.51 -5.91
C ILE A 16 -10.36 3.06 -6.82
N LEU A 17 -9.13 3.42 -6.48
CA LEU A 17 -7.94 3.03 -7.25
C LEU A 17 -7.76 1.51 -7.27
N TYR A 18 -7.92 0.83 -6.11
CA TYR A 18 -7.88 -0.64 -6.07
C TYR A 18 -8.96 -1.25 -6.96
N TYR A 19 -10.20 -0.76 -6.88
CA TYR A 19 -11.29 -1.25 -7.70
C TYR A 19 -11.01 -1.06 -9.20
N GLN A 20 -10.46 0.08 -9.58
CA GLN A 20 -10.08 0.35 -10.96
C GLN A 20 -8.98 -0.60 -11.45
N ILE A 21 -7.86 -0.71 -10.70
CA ILE A 21 -6.75 -1.60 -11.05
C ILE A 21 -7.22 -3.06 -11.19
N LEU A 22 -8.07 -3.53 -10.28
CA LEU A 22 -8.59 -4.90 -10.34
C LEU A 22 -9.47 -5.12 -11.57
N ASN A 23 -10.26 -4.13 -11.99
CA ASN A 23 -11.07 -4.24 -13.21
C ASN A 23 -10.21 -4.18 -14.48
N ASP A 24 -9.21 -3.31 -14.53
CA ASP A 24 -8.25 -3.23 -15.64
C ASP A 24 -7.52 -4.58 -15.80
N LEU A 25 -7.08 -5.20 -14.71
CA LEU A 25 -6.46 -6.52 -14.71
C LEU A 25 -7.43 -7.63 -15.10
N ALA A 26 -8.69 -7.56 -14.68
CA ALA A 26 -9.71 -8.54 -15.07
C ALA A 26 -9.97 -8.46 -16.58
N GLU A 27 -10.11 -7.26 -17.13
CA GLU A 27 -10.29 -7.03 -18.58
C GLU A 27 -9.08 -7.55 -19.36
N GLU A 28 -7.86 -7.26 -18.92
CA GLU A 28 -6.63 -7.74 -19.55
C GLU A 28 -6.55 -9.26 -19.63
N HIS A 29 -6.99 -9.97 -18.57
CA HIS A 29 -6.88 -11.44 -18.50
C HIS A 29 -8.06 -12.19 -19.11
N THR A 30 -9.26 -11.60 -19.11
CA THR A 30 -10.49 -12.32 -19.49
C THR A 30 -11.27 -11.69 -20.64
N GLY A 31 -10.85 -10.52 -21.11
CA GLY A 31 -11.46 -9.76 -22.21
C GLY A 31 -12.40 -8.65 -21.73
N THR A 32 -12.75 -7.75 -22.64
CA THR A 32 -13.43 -6.46 -22.39
C THR A 32 -14.85 -6.55 -21.82
N SER A 33 -15.45 -7.73 -21.83
CA SER A 33 -16.81 -7.92 -21.27
C SER A 33 -16.83 -8.41 -19.83
N HIS A 34 -15.67 -8.49 -19.17
CA HIS A 34 -15.53 -9.03 -17.82
C HIS A 34 -15.04 -7.96 -16.84
N SER A 35 -15.48 -8.09 -15.60
CA SER A 35 -15.04 -7.28 -14.48
C SER A 35 -14.57 -8.13 -13.31
N ALA A 36 -13.81 -7.54 -12.41
CA ALA A 36 -13.38 -8.20 -11.18
C ALA A 36 -14.58 -8.47 -10.25
N LYS A 37 -14.65 -9.68 -9.68
CA LYS A 37 -15.62 -9.97 -8.61
C LYS A 37 -15.11 -9.40 -7.31
N CYS A 38 -15.66 -8.26 -6.87
CA CYS A 38 -15.22 -7.57 -5.66
C CYS A 38 -16.37 -7.37 -4.66
N LEU A 39 -16.02 -7.44 -3.38
CA LEU A 39 -16.83 -6.98 -2.25
C LEU A 39 -16.04 -5.86 -1.56
N ILE A 40 -16.69 -4.77 -1.19
CA ILE A 40 -16.05 -3.65 -0.49
C ILE A 40 -16.77 -3.45 0.84
N ASN A 41 -16.03 -3.60 1.94
CA ASN A 41 -16.44 -3.12 3.25
C ASN A 41 -15.75 -1.80 3.52
N SER A 42 -16.47 -0.70 3.34
CA SER A 42 -15.92 0.65 3.52
C SER A 42 -16.10 1.10 4.97
N VAL A 43 -14.98 1.35 5.66
CA VAL A 43 -14.98 1.94 7.01
C VAL A 43 -14.98 3.47 6.94
N ASP A 44 -15.29 4.16 8.05
CA ASP A 44 -15.24 5.62 8.12
C ASP A 44 -13.82 6.13 8.35
N PHE A 45 -13.28 6.85 7.36
CA PHE A 45 -11.92 7.40 7.44
C PHE A 45 -11.73 8.40 8.59
N GLY A 46 -12.78 9.16 8.93
CA GLY A 46 -12.70 10.10 10.04
C GLY A 46 -12.45 9.40 11.37
N GLN A 47 -13.15 8.27 11.61
CA GLN A 47 -12.94 7.43 12.78
C GLN A 47 -11.54 6.80 12.79
N ILE A 48 -11.13 6.20 11.68
CA ILE A 48 -9.79 5.58 11.55
C ILE A 48 -8.69 6.62 11.84
N LYS A 49 -8.75 7.77 11.19
CA LYS A 49 -7.77 8.85 11.37
C LYS A 49 -7.69 9.33 12.82
N LYS A 50 -8.84 9.50 13.48
CA LYS A 50 -8.89 9.90 14.90
C LYS A 50 -8.19 8.88 15.78
N LEU A 51 -8.54 7.60 15.66
CA LEU A 51 -7.95 6.51 16.45
C LEU A 51 -6.44 6.35 16.21
N GLN A 52 -5.98 6.52 14.96
CA GLN A 52 -4.54 6.55 14.64
C GLN A 52 -3.83 7.68 15.39
N HIS A 53 -4.38 8.89 15.40
CA HIS A 53 -3.79 10.03 16.11
C HIS A 53 -3.77 9.86 17.62
N GLU A 54 -4.78 9.19 18.18
CA GLU A 54 -4.89 8.88 19.61
C GLU A 54 -4.06 7.64 20.00
N GLY A 55 -3.49 6.92 19.04
CA GLY A 55 -2.72 5.69 19.28
C GLY A 55 -3.57 4.51 19.74
N CYS A 56 -4.87 4.53 19.49
CA CYS A 56 -5.82 3.49 19.89
C CYS A 56 -5.80 2.29 18.91
N TRP A 57 -4.65 1.62 18.80
CA TRP A 57 -4.45 0.54 17.84
C TRP A 57 -5.32 -0.69 18.13
N ASP A 58 -5.62 -1.00 19.40
CA ASP A 58 -6.51 -2.10 19.77
C ASP A 58 -7.92 -1.92 19.18
N LEU A 59 -8.45 -0.69 19.20
CA LEU A 59 -9.76 -0.39 18.58
C LEU A 59 -9.69 -0.45 17.05
N LEU A 60 -8.56 -0.09 16.46
CA LEU A 60 -8.34 -0.24 15.02
C LEU A 60 -8.27 -1.72 14.62
N ASP A 61 -7.65 -2.57 15.45
CA ASP A 61 -7.62 -4.03 15.27
C ASP A 61 -9.05 -4.60 15.24
N GLU A 62 -9.91 -4.19 16.17
CA GLU A 62 -11.31 -4.63 16.21
C GLU A 62 -12.09 -4.21 14.96
N ILE A 63 -12.01 -2.93 14.58
CA ILE A 63 -12.69 -2.39 13.38
C ILE A 63 -12.26 -3.13 12.11
N MET A 64 -10.97 -3.37 11.95
CA MET A 64 -10.42 -4.01 10.75
C MET A 64 -10.73 -5.51 10.73
N ALA A 65 -10.70 -6.16 11.88
CA ALA A 65 -11.10 -7.57 12.02
C ALA A 65 -12.58 -7.76 11.69
N ASP A 66 -13.46 -6.87 12.17
CA ASP A 66 -14.90 -6.96 11.88
C ASP A 66 -15.18 -6.67 10.39
N ALA A 67 -14.47 -5.73 9.78
CA ALA A 67 -14.57 -5.50 8.35
C ALA A 67 -14.16 -6.75 7.52
N ALA A 68 -13.13 -7.47 7.95
CA ALA A 68 -12.71 -8.73 7.32
C ALA A 68 -13.76 -9.83 7.46
N LYS A 69 -14.30 -10.03 8.66
CA LYS A 69 -15.39 -10.99 8.90
C LYS A 69 -16.63 -10.71 8.03
N ASN A 70 -17.00 -9.43 7.90
CA ASN A 70 -18.11 -9.03 7.03
C ASN A 70 -17.87 -9.43 5.58
N LEU A 71 -16.65 -9.25 5.09
CA LEU A 71 -16.26 -9.64 3.73
C LEU A 71 -16.30 -11.17 3.55
N GLU A 72 -15.73 -11.92 4.49
CA GLU A 72 -15.77 -13.40 4.45
C GLU A 72 -17.20 -13.92 4.50
N ASN A 73 -18.04 -13.41 5.41
CA ASN A 73 -19.45 -13.77 5.52
C ASN A 73 -20.26 -13.43 4.25
N ALA A 74 -19.86 -12.38 3.53
CA ALA A 74 -20.46 -12.01 2.25
C ALA A 74 -19.94 -12.86 1.07
N GLY A 75 -18.97 -13.77 1.30
CA GLY A 75 -18.45 -14.70 0.30
C GLY A 75 -17.13 -14.26 -0.36
N ALA A 76 -16.37 -13.36 0.24
CA ALA A 76 -15.01 -13.09 -0.19
C ALA A 76 -14.12 -14.35 -0.04
N SER A 77 -13.32 -14.65 -1.03
CA SER A 77 -12.39 -15.79 -1.04
C SER A 77 -10.95 -15.40 -0.67
N LEU A 78 -10.66 -14.12 -0.61
CA LEU A 78 -9.42 -13.51 -0.13
C LEU A 78 -9.70 -12.06 0.25
N VAL A 79 -8.88 -11.48 1.12
CA VAL A 79 -9.06 -10.12 1.64
C VAL A 79 -7.80 -9.27 1.45
N LEU A 80 -8.02 -8.00 1.12
CA LEU A 80 -7.01 -6.94 1.01
C LEU A 80 -7.37 -5.78 1.94
N ILE A 81 -6.35 -5.19 2.56
CA ILE A 81 -6.45 -3.89 3.22
C ILE A 81 -5.98 -2.84 2.24
N THR A 82 -6.86 -1.90 1.83
CA THR A 82 -6.56 -0.93 0.76
C THR A 82 -5.74 0.28 1.24
N ALA A 83 -4.86 0.09 2.21
CA ALA A 83 -4.00 1.14 2.78
C ALA A 83 -2.72 0.53 3.38
N ASN A 84 -1.56 1.15 3.15
CA ASN A 84 -0.29 0.65 3.71
C ASN A 84 -0.28 0.71 5.25
N THR A 85 -0.56 1.87 5.85
CA THR A 85 -0.49 2.08 7.30
C THR A 85 -1.36 1.11 8.09
N MET A 86 -2.54 0.74 7.57
CA MET A 86 -3.45 -0.16 8.28
C MET A 86 -2.99 -1.61 8.29
N HIS A 87 -1.89 -1.97 7.62
CA HIS A 87 -1.24 -3.26 7.83
C HIS A 87 -0.62 -3.42 9.23
N LEU A 88 -0.58 -2.37 10.04
CA LEU A 88 -0.33 -2.48 11.48
C LEU A 88 -1.34 -3.39 12.19
N THR A 89 -2.56 -3.51 11.65
CA THR A 89 -3.64 -4.37 12.19
C THR A 89 -3.71 -5.75 11.55
N ILE A 90 -2.75 -6.11 10.68
CA ILE A 90 -2.82 -7.30 9.83
C ILE A 90 -2.98 -8.60 10.63
N GLU A 91 -2.33 -8.71 11.78
CA GLU A 91 -2.42 -9.91 12.62
C GLU A 91 -3.80 -10.12 13.22
N ALA A 92 -4.47 -9.04 13.63
CA ALA A 92 -5.85 -9.10 14.11
C ALA A 92 -6.79 -9.51 12.96
N VAL A 93 -6.60 -8.95 11.76
CA VAL A 93 -7.35 -9.30 10.57
C VAL A 93 -7.15 -10.77 10.20
N ARG A 94 -5.89 -11.25 10.11
CA ARG A 94 -5.57 -12.65 9.78
C ARG A 94 -6.18 -13.64 10.77
N LYS A 95 -6.19 -13.30 12.07
CA LYS A 95 -6.80 -14.17 13.12
C LYS A 95 -8.31 -14.19 13.07
N SER A 96 -8.96 -13.21 12.45
CA SER A 96 -10.42 -13.06 12.45
C SER A 96 -11.13 -13.81 11.33
N VAL A 97 -10.41 -14.25 10.29
CA VAL A 97 -10.96 -14.90 9.09
C VAL A 97 -10.17 -16.15 8.71
N SER A 98 -10.79 -17.06 7.97
CA SER A 98 -10.16 -18.28 7.45
C SER A 98 -9.62 -18.11 6.03
N VAL A 99 -10.11 -17.13 5.28
CA VAL A 99 -9.65 -16.82 3.93
C VAL A 99 -8.29 -16.12 3.95
N PRO A 100 -7.46 -16.28 2.91
CA PRO A 100 -6.18 -15.60 2.82
C PRO A 100 -6.31 -14.07 2.91
N VAL A 101 -5.51 -13.44 3.78
CA VAL A 101 -5.33 -11.99 3.85
C VAL A 101 -3.97 -11.65 3.27
N ILE A 102 -3.94 -10.95 2.14
CA ILE A 102 -2.71 -10.65 1.41
C ILE A 102 -2.06 -9.43 2.04
N HIS A 103 -0.78 -9.57 2.41
CA HIS A 103 -0.02 -8.48 3.01
C HIS A 103 0.68 -7.64 1.94
N ILE A 104 0.44 -6.32 1.93
CA ILE A 104 1.01 -5.41 0.92
C ILE A 104 2.54 -5.39 0.93
N ALA A 105 3.17 -5.45 2.12
CA ALA A 105 4.63 -5.47 2.22
C ALA A 105 5.22 -6.81 1.78
N GLU A 106 4.54 -7.95 2.03
CA GLU A 106 4.97 -9.27 1.54
C GLU A 106 4.92 -9.30 0.00
N ALA A 107 3.81 -8.85 -0.60
CA ALA A 107 3.67 -8.77 -2.05
C ALA A 107 4.74 -7.85 -2.69
N THR A 108 5.06 -6.74 -2.02
CA THR A 108 6.12 -5.82 -2.47
C THR A 108 7.51 -6.46 -2.35
N ALA A 109 7.80 -7.12 -1.23
CA ALA A 109 9.07 -7.80 -1.00
C ALA A 109 9.33 -8.90 -2.03
N GLU A 110 8.31 -9.70 -2.37
CA GLU A 110 8.42 -10.70 -3.46
C GLU A 110 8.88 -10.03 -4.78
N LYS A 111 8.31 -8.89 -5.14
CA LYS A 111 8.68 -8.17 -6.37
C LYS A 111 10.09 -7.56 -6.33
N ILE A 112 10.55 -7.18 -5.15
CA ILE A 112 11.92 -6.69 -4.94
C ILE A 112 12.92 -7.86 -5.10
N VAL A 113 12.60 -9.02 -4.49
CA VAL A 113 13.42 -10.25 -4.60
C VAL A 113 13.51 -10.72 -6.06
N GLU A 114 12.41 -10.69 -6.83
CA GLU A 114 12.42 -11.01 -8.27
C GLU A 114 13.43 -10.16 -9.07
N LYS A 115 13.72 -8.94 -8.61
CA LYS A 115 14.73 -8.05 -9.21
C LYS A 115 16.13 -8.19 -8.60
N ASN A 116 16.32 -9.11 -7.62
CA ASN A 116 17.57 -9.33 -6.90
C ASN A 116 18.10 -8.09 -6.16
N LEU A 117 17.24 -7.16 -5.74
CA LEU A 117 17.63 -5.97 -4.99
C LEU A 117 17.72 -6.28 -3.50
N LYS A 118 18.63 -5.60 -2.78
CA LYS A 118 18.92 -5.82 -1.36
C LYS A 118 18.75 -4.57 -0.50
N MET A 119 18.78 -3.38 -1.10
CA MET A 119 18.68 -2.12 -0.41
C MET A 119 17.62 -1.24 -1.10
N VAL A 120 16.53 -0.93 -0.41
CA VAL A 120 15.44 -0.15 -1.00
C VAL A 120 15.06 1.03 -0.13
N LEU A 121 14.68 2.13 -0.77
CA LEU A 121 14.14 3.31 -0.10
C LEU A 121 12.64 3.11 0.14
N LEU A 122 12.18 3.34 1.36
CA LEU A 122 10.76 3.30 1.73
C LEU A 122 10.23 4.73 1.91
N LEU A 123 9.32 5.14 1.03
CA LEU A 123 8.57 6.39 1.14
C LEU A 123 7.12 6.09 1.50
N GLY A 124 6.52 6.91 2.36
CA GLY A 124 5.14 6.73 2.79
C GLY A 124 4.73 7.73 3.85
N THR A 125 3.66 7.43 4.57
CA THR A 125 3.28 8.21 5.75
C THR A 125 4.35 8.06 6.84
N LYS A 126 4.32 8.94 7.84
CA LYS A 126 5.18 8.82 9.02
C LYS A 126 5.13 7.42 9.63
N TYR A 127 3.93 6.85 9.75
CA TYR A 127 3.73 5.49 10.29
C TYR A 127 4.44 4.43 9.43
N THR A 128 4.29 4.50 8.10
CA THR A 128 4.92 3.54 7.18
C THR A 128 6.43 3.62 7.22
N MET A 129 7.01 4.83 7.30
CA MET A 129 8.45 5.02 7.30
C MET A 129 9.10 4.73 8.68
N GLU A 130 8.43 5.09 9.79
CA GLU A 130 9.06 5.07 11.12
C GLU A 130 8.76 3.81 11.93
N MET A 131 7.57 3.19 11.77
CA MET A 131 7.21 1.96 12.49
C MET A 131 7.78 0.72 11.81
N ASP A 132 7.96 -0.34 12.58
CA ASP A 132 8.73 -1.51 12.12
C ASP A 132 7.94 -2.50 11.27
N PHE A 133 6.59 -2.48 11.30
CA PHE A 133 5.74 -3.44 10.61
C PHE A 133 6.07 -3.68 9.12
N TYR A 134 6.50 -2.65 8.42
CA TYR A 134 6.91 -2.75 7.02
C TYR A 134 8.35 -3.22 6.88
N LYS A 135 9.25 -2.65 7.69
CA LYS A 135 10.68 -2.95 7.68
C LYS A 135 10.95 -4.40 8.10
N ASP A 136 10.23 -4.89 9.12
CA ASP A 136 10.35 -6.27 9.58
C ASP A 136 9.99 -7.28 8.49
N VAL A 137 8.93 -7.00 7.73
CA VAL A 137 8.57 -7.82 6.57
C VAL A 137 9.68 -7.80 5.52
N LEU A 138 10.18 -6.62 5.12
CA LEU A 138 11.28 -6.52 4.16
C LEU A 138 12.52 -7.27 4.65
N SER A 139 12.87 -7.11 5.92
CA SER A 139 14.01 -7.78 6.55
C SER A 139 13.87 -9.31 6.52
N SER A 140 12.65 -9.85 6.71
CA SER A 140 12.39 -11.30 6.62
C SER A 140 12.64 -11.88 5.22
N PHE A 141 12.59 -11.04 4.18
CA PHE A 141 12.96 -11.37 2.80
C PHE A 141 14.45 -11.08 2.48
N GLY A 142 15.24 -10.66 3.47
CA GLY A 142 16.65 -10.29 3.29
C GLY A 142 16.85 -8.96 2.56
N ILE A 143 15.87 -8.05 2.68
CA ILE A 143 15.88 -6.72 2.08
C ILE A 143 16.08 -5.68 3.19
N ASN A 144 17.09 -4.84 3.05
CA ASN A 144 17.32 -3.69 3.92
C ASN A 144 16.51 -2.50 3.42
N SER A 145 15.90 -1.76 4.33
CA SER A 145 15.14 -0.56 3.98
C SER A 145 15.82 0.71 4.51
N LEU A 146 15.96 1.69 3.64
CA LEU A 146 16.35 3.05 3.97
C LEU A 146 15.10 3.91 4.12
N ILE A 147 15.15 4.91 4.99
CA ILE A 147 14.13 5.95 5.09
C ILE A 147 14.82 7.32 5.03
N PRO A 148 14.15 8.36 4.51
CA PRO A 148 14.71 9.71 4.48
C PRO A 148 15.01 10.24 5.89
N ASN A 149 15.82 11.29 5.99
CA ASN A 149 16.07 11.96 7.27
C ASN A 149 14.79 12.58 7.87
N ALA A 150 14.85 13.07 9.11
CA ALA A 150 13.67 13.53 9.84
C ALA A 150 12.93 14.69 9.15
N GLU A 151 13.66 15.66 8.59
CA GLU A 151 13.06 16.81 7.90
C GLU A 151 12.41 16.38 6.57
N GLU A 152 13.07 15.52 5.81
CA GLU A 152 12.55 14.96 4.57
C GLU A 152 11.28 14.13 4.84
N ARG A 153 11.28 13.27 5.89
CA ARG A 153 10.08 12.50 6.27
C ARG A 153 8.91 13.41 6.65
N LYS A 154 9.17 14.50 7.34
CA LYS A 154 8.16 15.50 7.71
C LYS A 154 7.53 16.13 6.47
N GLU A 155 8.36 16.52 5.50
CA GLU A 155 7.89 17.11 4.26
C GLU A 155 7.14 16.09 3.39
N ILE A 156 7.64 14.87 3.24
CA ILE A 156 6.95 13.78 2.55
C ILE A 156 5.56 13.54 3.16
N ASN A 157 5.50 13.45 4.48
CA ASN A 157 4.24 13.25 5.19
C ASN A 157 3.27 14.44 5.01
N ARG A 158 3.78 15.69 4.99
CA ARG A 158 2.99 16.88 4.71
C ARG A 158 2.36 16.81 3.30
N VAL A 159 3.14 16.50 2.30
CA VAL A 159 2.66 16.38 0.91
C VAL A 159 1.57 15.31 0.81
N ILE A 160 1.77 14.14 1.45
CA ILE A 160 0.79 13.04 1.46
C ILE A 160 -0.55 13.47 2.07
N TYR A 161 -0.56 14.28 3.13
CA TYR A 161 -1.81 14.65 3.82
C TYR A 161 -2.43 15.97 3.36
N GLU A 162 -1.64 16.89 2.81
CA GLU A 162 -2.10 18.26 2.52
C GLU A 162 -2.27 18.55 1.03
N GLU A 163 -1.51 17.88 0.15
CA GLU A 163 -1.52 18.13 -1.31
C GLU A 163 -2.22 16.99 -2.07
N LEU A 164 -1.69 15.76 -1.96
CA LEU A 164 -2.14 14.64 -2.78
C LEU A 164 -3.63 14.31 -2.65
N PRO A 165 -4.27 14.34 -1.46
CA PRO A 165 -5.70 14.05 -1.32
C PRO A 165 -6.60 15.09 -2.00
N LYS A 166 -6.07 16.29 -2.26
CA LYS A 166 -6.77 17.37 -2.98
C LYS A 166 -6.53 17.30 -4.48
N GLY A 167 -5.72 16.35 -4.97
CA GLY A 167 -5.29 16.28 -6.37
C GLY A 167 -4.24 17.34 -6.73
N GLU A 168 -3.60 17.97 -5.75
CA GLU A 168 -2.56 18.98 -5.99
C GLU A 168 -1.22 18.30 -6.28
N LEU A 169 -0.86 18.16 -7.55
CA LEU A 169 0.41 17.59 -8.02
C LEU A 169 1.40 18.72 -8.33
N LYS A 170 2.03 19.27 -7.29
CA LYS A 170 2.96 20.40 -7.45
C LYS A 170 4.32 19.93 -7.97
N GLU A 171 4.85 20.65 -8.96
CA GLU A 171 6.17 20.35 -9.53
C GLU A 171 7.29 20.51 -8.48
N SER A 172 7.16 21.46 -7.55
CA SER A 172 8.09 21.62 -6.43
C SER A 172 8.14 20.41 -5.51
N SER A 173 6.98 19.79 -5.22
CA SER A 173 6.90 18.58 -4.42
C SER A 173 7.47 17.38 -5.17
N ARG A 174 7.20 17.26 -6.47
CA ARG A 174 7.81 16.25 -7.35
C ARG A 174 9.33 16.37 -7.33
N ALA A 175 9.86 17.56 -7.60
CA ALA A 175 11.30 17.81 -7.62
C ALA A 175 11.98 17.46 -6.29
N ASN A 176 11.34 17.79 -5.17
CA ASN A 176 11.84 17.42 -3.84
C ASN A 176 11.90 15.91 -3.63
N TYR A 177 10.84 15.16 -4.00
CA TYR A 177 10.85 13.71 -3.91
C TYR A 177 11.95 13.08 -4.78
N VAL A 178 12.11 13.55 -6.02
CA VAL A 178 13.18 13.09 -6.92
C VAL A 178 14.55 13.36 -6.31
N GLN A 179 14.77 14.55 -5.75
CA GLN A 179 16.03 14.91 -5.09
C GLN A 179 16.34 13.98 -3.91
N ILE A 180 15.36 13.68 -3.06
CA ILE A 180 15.50 12.74 -1.93
C ILE A 180 15.88 11.34 -2.45
N ILE A 181 15.19 10.85 -3.47
CA ILE A 181 15.42 9.51 -4.05
C ILE A 181 16.83 9.42 -4.63
N GLU A 182 17.22 10.38 -5.46
CA GLU A 182 18.55 10.37 -6.10
C GLU A 182 19.68 10.59 -5.08
N ARG A 183 19.47 11.40 -4.02
CA ARG A 183 20.42 11.54 -2.92
C ARG A 183 20.66 10.21 -2.22
N LEU A 184 19.59 9.53 -1.76
CA LEU A 184 19.71 8.27 -1.04
C LEU A 184 20.24 7.11 -1.90
N LYS A 185 19.96 7.14 -3.21
CA LYS A 185 20.62 6.26 -4.17
C LYS A 185 22.15 6.50 -4.19
N ASN A 186 22.59 7.75 -4.29
CA ASN A 186 24.01 8.08 -4.47
C ASN A 186 24.81 7.99 -3.17
N GLU A 187 24.22 8.36 -2.02
CA GLU A 187 24.92 8.43 -0.75
C GLU A 187 24.81 7.14 0.06
N GLU A 188 23.65 6.45 0.00
CA GLU A 188 23.35 5.30 0.84
C GLU A 188 23.14 4.00 0.04
N GLY A 189 23.21 4.06 -1.28
CA GLY A 189 23.16 2.89 -2.15
C GLY A 189 21.77 2.30 -2.32
N ALA A 190 20.69 3.11 -2.28
CA ALA A 190 19.36 2.64 -2.59
C ALA A 190 19.27 2.11 -4.03
N GLU A 191 18.85 0.86 -4.19
CA GLU A 191 18.75 0.15 -5.46
C GLU A 191 17.34 0.24 -6.07
N GLY A 192 16.35 0.65 -5.26
CA GLY A 192 14.95 0.79 -5.65
C GLY A 192 14.18 1.67 -4.66
N VAL A 193 13.00 2.14 -5.04
CA VAL A 193 12.14 2.95 -4.17
C VAL A 193 10.73 2.35 -4.07
N ILE A 194 10.27 2.16 -2.83
CA ILE A 194 8.90 1.74 -2.51
C ILE A 194 8.04 2.98 -2.32
N LEU A 195 6.95 3.08 -3.09
CA LEU A 195 5.92 4.09 -2.91
C LEU A 195 4.85 3.54 -1.97
N GLY A 196 5.10 3.65 -0.66
CA GLY A 196 4.29 3.10 0.43
C GLY A 196 3.08 3.97 0.82
N CYS A 197 2.53 4.70 -0.13
CA CYS A 197 1.26 5.41 -0.04
C CYS A 197 0.58 5.39 -1.40
N THR A 198 -0.72 5.17 -1.43
CA THR A 198 -1.51 5.00 -2.67
C THR A 198 -1.52 6.23 -3.56
N GLU A 199 -1.27 7.41 -3.01
CA GLU A 199 -1.26 8.68 -3.70
C GLU A 199 0.11 9.08 -4.25
N ILE A 200 1.23 8.55 -3.72
CA ILE A 200 2.58 8.91 -4.21
C ILE A 200 2.77 8.56 -5.70
N PRO A 201 2.25 7.44 -6.24
CA PRO A 201 2.36 7.14 -7.68
C PRO A 201 1.72 8.17 -8.61
N LEU A 202 0.83 9.04 -8.11
CA LEU A 202 0.30 10.19 -8.86
C LEU A 202 1.38 11.28 -9.06
N LEU A 203 2.29 11.40 -8.10
CA LEU A 203 3.36 12.40 -8.10
C LEU A 203 4.65 11.87 -8.73
N ILE A 204 5.07 10.65 -8.37
CA ILE A 204 6.34 10.01 -8.78
C ILE A 204 6.05 8.74 -9.57
N GLN A 205 6.64 8.65 -10.76
CA GLN A 205 6.56 7.51 -11.66
C GLN A 205 7.95 7.01 -12.04
N GLN A 206 8.04 5.84 -12.67
CA GLN A 206 9.33 5.27 -13.11
C GLN A 206 10.15 6.22 -14.00
N LYS A 207 9.51 7.06 -14.81
CA LYS A 207 10.19 8.03 -15.69
C LYS A 207 10.88 9.18 -14.95
N ASP A 208 10.50 9.42 -13.70
CA ASP A 208 10.98 10.56 -12.91
C ASP A 208 12.28 10.23 -12.14
N VAL A 209 12.62 8.93 -12.01
CA VAL A 209 13.75 8.45 -11.20
C VAL A 209 14.53 7.36 -11.92
N SER A 210 15.81 7.22 -11.57
CA SER A 210 16.75 6.32 -12.24
C SER A 210 16.76 4.88 -11.68
N ILE A 211 16.18 4.66 -10.50
CA ILE A 211 16.07 3.35 -9.85
C ILE A 211 14.65 2.76 -10.00
N PRO A 212 14.48 1.43 -9.93
CA PRO A 212 13.18 0.79 -9.98
C PRO A 212 12.18 1.34 -8.97
N VAL A 213 10.96 1.62 -9.42
CA VAL A 213 9.83 2.06 -8.60
C VAL A 213 8.92 0.88 -8.29
N PHE A 214 8.58 0.71 -7.01
CA PHE A 214 7.62 -0.27 -6.52
C PHE A 214 6.35 0.43 -6.04
N ASP A 215 5.35 0.49 -6.92
CA ASP A 215 3.99 0.94 -6.60
C ASP A 215 3.29 -0.15 -5.81
N THR A 216 3.20 0.03 -4.50
CA THR A 216 2.65 -0.97 -3.58
C THR A 216 1.19 -1.30 -3.87
N THR A 217 0.40 -0.34 -4.30
CA THR A 217 -1.02 -0.52 -4.63
C THR A 217 -1.20 -1.42 -5.85
N LYS A 218 -0.46 -1.12 -6.92
CA LYS A 218 -0.50 -1.92 -8.15
C LYS A 218 0.01 -3.33 -7.91
N ILE A 219 1.12 -3.49 -7.18
CA ILE A 219 1.69 -4.80 -6.83
C ILE A 219 0.71 -5.62 -6.01
N HIS A 220 0.09 -5.03 -4.98
CA HIS A 220 -0.85 -5.69 -4.10
C HIS A 220 -2.12 -6.16 -4.82
N ALA A 221 -2.71 -5.27 -5.65
CA ALA A 221 -3.87 -5.60 -6.47
C ALA A 221 -3.55 -6.68 -7.51
N THR A 222 -2.37 -6.63 -8.15
CA THR A 222 -1.92 -7.65 -9.10
C THR A 222 -1.76 -9.02 -8.45
N LYS A 223 -1.17 -9.08 -7.24
CA LYS A 223 -1.05 -10.32 -6.47
C LYS A 223 -2.42 -10.91 -6.15
N ALA A 224 -3.36 -10.06 -5.72
CA ALA A 224 -4.73 -10.49 -5.43
C ALA A 224 -5.44 -11.02 -6.67
N MET A 225 -5.32 -10.34 -7.81
CA MET A 225 -5.92 -10.80 -9.06
C MET A 225 -5.33 -12.14 -9.49
N TYR A 226 -4.02 -12.32 -9.40
CA TYR A 226 -3.37 -13.59 -9.70
C TYR A 226 -3.94 -14.75 -8.85
N LEU A 227 -4.11 -14.54 -7.54
CA LEU A 227 -4.69 -15.55 -6.63
C LEU A 227 -6.18 -15.76 -6.85
N ALA A 228 -6.91 -14.76 -7.33
CA ALA A 228 -8.33 -14.87 -7.64
C ALA A 228 -8.59 -15.62 -8.95
N MET A 229 -7.64 -15.61 -9.88
CA MET A 229 -7.74 -16.29 -11.17
C MET A 229 -7.33 -17.77 -11.11
N ASN A 230 -6.49 -18.14 -10.14
CA ASN A 230 -6.04 -19.50 -9.88
C ASN A 230 -6.75 -20.10 -8.66
#